data_73b6b3a48687b8ac84b6182165b0b3ba
#
_entry.id   73b6b3a48687b8ac84b6182165b0b3ba
#
_cell.length_a   1.000
_cell.length_b   1.000
_cell.length_c   1.000
_cell.angle_alpha   90.00
_cell.angle_beta   90.00
_cell.angle_gamma   90.00
#
_symmetry.space_group_name_H-M   'P 1'
#
loop_
_entity.id
_entity.type
_entity.pdbx_description
1 polymer ?
#
loop_
_entity_poly.entity_id
_entity_poly.type
_entity_poly.pdbx_seq_one_letter_code
_entity_poly.pdbx_strand_id
1 'polypeptide(L)'
;ERSLRDADVAILAVPSPYTRSTCKRMAPFVKNGQKIVNVAKGVEEKTLLTLSEIIEQELPQANVSVLSGPSHAEEVGKGLPTTCVVSSHQRETAEYLQGIFMSPVFRVYTTPDMLGVELGAALKNVIALAAGTADGLGYGDNTKAALITRGIAEISRLGVKMGARMET
;
A
#
# COMPACT_ATOMS: atom_id res chain seq x y z
N GLU A 1 6.61 -21.27 8.91
CA GLU A 1 5.71 -22.42 8.82
C GLU A 1 4.58 -22.33 9.84
N ARG A 2 4.87 -22.35 11.16
CA ARG A 2 3.82 -22.28 12.20
C ARG A 2 2.93 -21.03 12.09
N SER A 3 3.50 -19.87 11.80
CA SER A 3 2.77 -18.60 11.76
C SER A 3 1.73 -18.48 10.63
N LEU A 4 1.87 -19.28 9.56
CA LEU A 4 0.94 -19.26 8.43
C LEU A 4 -0.14 -20.34 8.52
N ARG A 5 0.15 -21.44 9.24
CA ARG A 5 -0.70 -22.63 9.24
C ARG A 5 -2.12 -22.37 9.75
N ASP A 6 -2.25 -21.57 10.80
CA ASP A 6 -3.51 -21.31 11.48
C ASP A 6 -3.95 -19.84 11.39
N ALA A 7 -3.29 -19.07 10.53
CA ALA A 7 -3.61 -17.65 10.33
C ALA A 7 -4.76 -17.50 9.32
N ASP A 8 -5.78 -16.73 9.68
CA ASP A 8 -6.85 -16.32 8.76
C ASP A 8 -6.36 -15.26 7.77
N VAL A 9 -5.47 -14.39 8.24
CA VAL A 9 -4.85 -13.32 7.46
C VAL A 9 -3.35 -13.27 7.76
N ALA A 10 -2.53 -13.21 6.74
CA ALA A 10 -1.10 -12.94 6.87
C ALA A 10 -0.78 -11.52 6.37
N ILE A 11 -0.10 -10.74 7.21
CA ILE A 11 0.30 -9.36 6.87
C ILE A 11 1.76 -9.36 6.43
N LEU A 12 1.99 -8.90 5.20
CA LEU A 12 3.33 -8.70 4.63
C LEU A 12 3.78 -7.27 4.90
N ALA A 13 4.69 -7.12 5.85
CA ALA A 13 5.24 -5.83 6.30
C ALA A 13 6.77 -5.74 6.11
N VAL A 14 7.31 -6.53 5.19
CA VAL A 14 8.75 -6.51 4.87
C VAL A 14 9.07 -5.35 3.93
N PRO A 15 10.30 -4.78 3.98
CA PRO A 15 10.72 -3.78 3.00
C PRO A 15 10.60 -4.31 1.57
N SER A 16 10.19 -3.44 0.62
CA SER A 16 9.87 -3.81 -0.77
C SER A 16 10.93 -4.69 -1.48
N PRO A 17 12.25 -4.48 -1.30
CA PRO A 17 13.26 -5.33 -1.96
C PRO A 17 13.22 -6.80 -1.54
N TYR A 18 12.62 -7.09 -0.37
CA TYR A 18 12.53 -8.45 0.18
C TYR A 18 11.19 -9.13 -0.07
N THR A 19 10.22 -8.45 -0.69
CA THR A 19 8.88 -8.99 -0.92
C THR A 19 8.93 -10.30 -1.70
N ARG A 20 9.55 -10.32 -2.86
CA ARG A 20 9.66 -11.52 -3.72
C ARG A 20 10.34 -12.68 -3.00
N SER A 21 11.49 -12.45 -2.39
CA SER A 21 12.21 -13.50 -1.69
C SER A 21 11.43 -14.06 -0.48
N THR A 22 10.70 -13.20 0.20
CA THR A 22 9.83 -13.60 1.31
C THR A 22 8.66 -14.45 0.81
N CYS A 23 7.99 -14.04 -0.27
CA CYS A 23 6.88 -14.79 -0.88
C CYS A 23 7.35 -16.18 -1.35
N LYS A 24 8.51 -16.29 -2.02
CA LYS A 24 9.09 -17.58 -2.38
C LYS A 24 9.26 -18.52 -1.18
N ARG A 25 9.72 -18.00 -0.06
CA ARG A 25 9.87 -18.78 1.18
C ARG A 25 8.53 -19.15 1.81
N MET A 26 7.50 -18.32 1.62
CA MET A 26 6.15 -18.57 2.13
C MET A 26 5.38 -19.58 1.28
N ALA A 27 5.64 -19.64 -0.02
CA ALA A 27 4.86 -20.41 -1.00
C ALA A 27 4.52 -21.85 -0.58
N PRO A 28 5.43 -22.65 0.00
CA PRO A 28 5.12 -24.02 0.44
C PRO A 28 4.12 -24.09 1.59
N PHE A 29 3.83 -22.99 2.28
CA PHE A 29 3.04 -22.95 3.51
C PHE A 29 1.74 -22.15 3.37
N VAL A 30 1.56 -21.45 2.25
CA VAL A 30 0.36 -20.65 1.97
C VAL A 30 -0.75 -21.57 1.46
N LYS A 31 -1.92 -21.51 2.09
CA LYS A 31 -3.09 -22.29 1.71
C LYS A 31 -3.81 -21.65 0.53
N ASN A 32 -4.59 -22.49 -0.16
CA ASN A 32 -5.46 -22.00 -1.23
C ASN A 32 -6.51 -21.01 -0.67
N GLY A 33 -6.61 -19.83 -1.27
CA GLY A 33 -7.49 -18.75 -0.84
C GLY A 33 -7.06 -18.01 0.44
N GLN A 34 -5.86 -18.29 0.98
CA GLN A 34 -5.37 -17.59 2.17
C GLN A 34 -5.22 -16.09 1.88
N LYS A 35 -5.75 -15.26 2.77
CA LYS A 35 -5.69 -13.80 2.65
C LYS A 35 -4.30 -13.30 3.01
N ILE A 36 -3.65 -12.62 2.06
CA ILE A 36 -2.35 -11.97 2.24
C ILE A 36 -2.54 -10.46 2.06
N VAL A 37 -2.20 -9.69 3.08
CA VAL A 37 -2.32 -8.23 3.05
C VAL A 37 -0.92 -7.61 2.97
N ASN A 38 -0.62 -6.92 1.88
CA ASN A 38 0.58 -6.12 1.77
C ASN A 38 0.37 -4.74 2.40
N VAL A 39 1.24 -4.36 3.33
CA VAL A 39 1.26 -3.02 3.93
C VAL A 39 2.54 -2.24 3.58
N ALA A 40 3.48 -2.87 2.88
CA ALA A 40 4.69 -2.23 2.40
C ALA A 40 4.39 -1.30 1.20
N LYS A 41 5.25 -0.33 0.98
CA LYS A 41 5.16 0.65 -0.10
C LYS A 41 6.36 0.52 -1.03
N GLY A 42 6.13 0.66 -2.32
CA GLY A 42 7.19 0.63 -3.32
C GLY A 42 6.84 -0.19 -4.55
N VAL A 43 7.81 -0.27 -5.47
CA VAL A 43 7.78 -1.10 -6.67
C VAL A 43 9.08 -1.90 -6.74
N GLU A 44 9.08 -3.01 -7.46
CA GLU A 44 10.29 -3.80 -7.67
C GLU A 44 11.21 -3.09 -8.68
N GLU A 45 12.45 -2.84 -8.30
CA GLU A 45 13.39 -2.01 -9.06
C GLU A 45 13.64 -2.51 -10.50
N LYS A 46 13.76 -3.81 -10.71
CA LYS A 46 14.13 -4.38 -12.02
C LYS A 46 12.94 -4.57 -12.95
N THR A 47 11.80 -4.95 -12.41
CA THR A 47 10.60 -5.31 -13.19
C THR A 47 9.58 -4.19 -13.25
N LEU A 48 9.68 -3.21 -12.34
CA LEU A 48 8.71 -2.13 -12.08
C LEU A 48 7.32 -2.64 -11.68
N LEU A 49 7.22 -3.90 -11.28
CA LEU A 49 5.98 -4.48 -10.78
C LEU A 49 5.62 -3.89 -9.42
N THR A 50 4.33 -3.74 -9.17
CA THR A 50 3.82 -3.44 -7.83
C THR A 50 4.03 -4.61 -6.89
N LEU A 51 3.93 -4.38 -5.60
CA LEU A 51 4.16 -5.44 -4.62
C LEU A 51 3.05 -6.49 -4.64
N SER A 52 1.81 -6.09 -4.94
CA SER A 52 0.71 -7.04 -5.13
C SER A 52 0.96 -7.97 -6.32
N GLU A 53 1.38 -7.44 -7.48
CA GLU A 53 1.74 -8.24 -8.65
C GLU A 53 2.86 -9.24 -8.35
N ILE A 54 3.86 -8.85 -7.57
CA ILE A 54 4.92 -9.76 -7.11
C ILE A 54 4.35 -10.88 -6.23
N ILE A 55 3.48 -10.51 -5.28
CA ILE A 55 2.88 -11.48 -4.37
C ILE A 55 2.00 -12.47 -5.16
N GLU A 56 1.21 -12.00 -6.11
CA GLU A 56 0.38 -12.83 -6.97
C GLU A 56 1.20 -13.78 -7.87
N GLN A 57 2.35 -13.31 -8.38
CA GLN A 57 3.28 -14.17 -9.13
C GLN A 57 3.87 -15.29 -8.29
N GLU A 58 4.27 -15.01 -7.07
CA GLU A 58 4.94 -15.99 -6.20
C GLU A 58 3.96 -16.83 -5.37
N LEU A 59 2.75 -16.34 -5.16
CA LEU A 59 1.68 -16.97 -4.38
C LEU A 59 0.36 -16.99 -5.15
N PRO A 60 0.28 -17.63 -6.33
CA PRO A 60 -0.91 -17.59 -7.19
C PRO A 60 -2.16 -18.22 -6.53
N GLN A 61 -1.98 -19.00 -5.48
CA GLN A 61 -3.07 -19.59 -4.69
C GLN A 61 -3.64 -18.63 -3.64
N ALA A 62 -2.99 -17.51 -3.35
CA ALA A 62 -3.40 -16.58 -2.31
C ALA A 62 -4.48 -15.60 -2.79
N ASN A 63 -5.23 -15.06 -1.83
CA ASN A 63 -6.10 -13.90 -2.04
C ASN A 63 -5.36 -12.64 -1.58
N VAL A 64 -4.79 -11.91 -2.53
CA VAL A 64 -3.94 -10.75 -2.27
C VAL A 64 -4.76 -9.49 -2.09
N SER A 65 -4.34 -8.67 -1.13
CA SER A 65 -4.92 -7.37 -0.83
C SER A 65 -3.82 -6.39 -0.44
N VAL A 66 -4.11 -5.11 -0.58
CA VAL A 66 -3.22 -4.00 -0.20
C VAL A 66 -3.92 -3.13 0.83
N LEU A 67 -3.22 -2.77 1.89
CA LEU A 67 -3.63 -1.74 2.85
C LEU A 67 -2.60 -0.62 2.84
N SER A 68 -2.99 0.57 2.42
CA SER A 68 -2.07 1.71 2.36
C SER A 68 -2.78 3.05 2.58
N GLY A 69 -1.98 4.09 2.81
CA GLY A 69 -2.45 5.44 3.11
C GLY A 69 -1.39 6.24 3.85
N PRO A 70 -1.71 7.43 4.35
CA PRO A 70 -0.86 8.22 5.25
C PRO A 70 -0.81 7.54 6.64
N SER A 71 0.01 6.50 6.76
CA SER A 71 0.10 5.63 7.94
C SER A 71 1.53 5.55 8.46
N HIS A 72 2.02 6.67 9.00
CA HIS A 72 3.32 6.70 9.66
C HIS A 72 3.27 5.80 10.90
N ALA A 73 4.18 4.83 10.98
CA ALA A 73 4.09 3.75 11.97
C ALA A 73 4.11 4.24 13.43
N GLU A 74 4.90 5.28 13.71
CA GLU A 74 5.00 5.86 15.05
C GLU A 74 3.71 6.56 15.48
N GLU A 75 3.00 7.20 14.55
CA GLU A 75 1.73 7.87 14.82
C GLU A 75 0.61 6.84 15.01
N VAL A 76 0.56 5.84 14.13
CA VAL A 76 -0.39 4.72 14.25
C VAL A 76 -0.18 3.99 15.58
N GLY A 77 1.07 3.73 15.96
CA GLY A 77 1.42 3.09 17.24
C GLY A 77 1.03 3.89 18.47
N LYS A 78 0.94 5.21 18.35
CA LYS A 78 0.44 6.12 19.41
C LYS A 78 -1.08 6.28 19.42
N GLY A 79 -1.79 5.65 18.49
CA GLY A 79 -3.24 5.75 18.37
C GLY A 79 -3.72 7.11 17.84
N LEU A 80 -2.88 7.83 17.08
CA LEU A 80 -3.31 9.07 16.43
C LEU A 80 -4.29 8.79 15.29
N PRO A 81 -5.26 9.69 15.05
CA PRO A 81 -6.22 9.52 13.96
C PRO A 81 -5.55 9.29 12.62
N THR A 82 -5.84 8.16 12.00
CA THR A 82 -5.22 7.70 10.75
C THR A 82 -6.29 7.23 9.78
N THR A 83 -6.07 7.48 8.49
CA THR A 83 -6.95 7.01 7.42
C THR A 83 -6.14 6.16 6.43
N CYS A 84 -6.66 4.98 6.09
CA CYS A 84 -6.09 4.09 5.08
C CYS A 84 -7.15 3.60 4.11
N VAL A 85 -6.68 3.02 3.03
CA VAL A 85 -7.50 2.33 2.02
C VAL A 85 -7.07 0.88 1.98
N VAL A 86 -8.03 -0.04 2.03
CA VAL A 86 -7.83 -1.45 1.70
C VAL A 86 -8.39 -1.74 0.32
N SER A 87 -7.59 -2.43 -0.49
CA SER A 87 -7.96 -2.82 -1.85
C SER A 87 -7.75 -4.31 -2.07
N SER A 88 -8.68 -4.94 -2.78
CA SER A 88 -8.63 -6.34 -3.19
C SER A 88 -9.41 -6.53 -4.48
N HIS A 89 -9.07 -7.55 -5.27
CA HIS A 89 -9.88 -7.97 -6.43
C HIS A 89 -11.27 -8.47 -6.03
N GLN A 90 -11.41 -8.96 -4.80
CA GLN A 90 -12.68 -9.46 -4.26
C GLN A 90 -13.23 -8.47 -3.24
N ARG A 91 -14.41 -7.93 -3.51
CA ARG A 91 -15.07 -6.95 -2.64
C ARG A 91 -15.27 -7.48 -1.21
N GLU A 92 -15.70 -8.74 -1.09
CA GLU A 92 -15.94 -9.38 0.19
C GLU A 92 -14.66 -9.45 1.04
N THR A 93 -13.50 -9.67 0.39
CA THR A 93 -12.20 -9.66 1.07
C THR A 93 -11.84 -8.25 1.53
N ALA A 94 -12.08 -7.24 0.72
CA ALA A 94 -11.81 -5.85 1.11
C ALA A 94 -12.70 -5.42 2.30
N GLU A 95 -14.00 -5.76 2.28
CA GLU A 95 -14.94 -5.45 3.37
C GLU A 95 -14.59 -6.22 4.65
N TYR A 96 -14.19 -7.49 4.54
CA TYR A 96 -13.73 -8.29 5.67
C TYR A 96 -12.49 -7.67 6.33
N LEU A 97 -11.50 -7.29 5.53
CA LEU A 97 -10.29 -6.65 6.02
C LEU A 97 -10.56 -5.25 6.59
N GLN A 98 -11.47 -4.49 5.98
CA GLN A 98 -11.94 -3.22 6.53
C GLN A 98 -12.44 -3.43 7.96
N GLY A 99 -13.28 -4.44 8.19
CA GLY A 99 -13.81 -4.76 9.53
C GLY A 99 -12.72 -5.12 10.54
N ILE A 100 -11.65 -5.80 10.09
CA ILE A 100 -10.52 -6.19 10.97
C ILE A 100 -9.68 -4.97 11.37
N PHE A 101 -9.36 -4.10 10.40
CA PHE A 101 -8.42 -3.00 10.64
C PHE A 101 -9.09 -1.73 11.19
N MET A 102 -10.40 -1.57 10.99
CA MET A 102 -11.10 -0.36 11.42
C MET A 102 -11.16 -0.25 12.94
N SER A 103 -10.87 0.94 13.45
CA SER A 103 -11.01 1.28 14.87
C SER A 103 -11.46 2.74 15.02
N PRO A 104 -11.79 3.22 16.23
CA PRO A 104 -12.15 4.63 16.45
C PRO A 104 -11.10 5.64 15.99
N VAL A 105 -9.82 5.24 15.95
CA VAL A 105 -8.70 6.09 15.53
C VAL A 105 -8.10 5.67 14.19
N PHE A 106 -8.56 4.57 13.60
CA PHE A 106 -8.03 4.05 12.33
C PHE A 106 -9.17 3.84 11.33
N ARG A 107 -9.38 4.83 10.47
CA ARG A 107 -10.44 4.79 9.45
C ARG A 107 -9.95 4.04 8.21
N VAL A 108 -10.71 3.04 7.76
CA VAL A 108 -10.38 2.27 6.55
C VAL A 108 -11.49 2.42 5.52
N TYR A 109 -11.12 2.83 4.31
CA TYR A 109 -11.98 2.83 3.12
C TYR A 109 -11.66 1.64 2.24
N THR A 110 -12.58 1.28 1.34
CA THR A 110 -12.39 0.21 0.36
C THR A 110 -12.38 0.76 -1.05
N THR A 111 -11.55 0.18 -1.92
CA THR A 111 -11.55 0.43 -3.37
C THR A 111 -11.17 -0.86 -4.12
N PRO A 112 -11.66 -1.09 -5.33
CA PRO A 112 -11.19 -2.22 -6.16
C PRO A 112 -9.87 -1.92 -6.89
N ASP A 113 -9.36 -0.68 -6.85
CA ASP A 113 -8.18 -0.23 -7.60
C ASP A 113 -6.88 -0.43 -6.79
N MET A 114 -6.37 -1.68 -6.78
CA MET A 114 -5.12 -2.01 -6.10
C MET A 114 -3.93 -1.24 -6.68
N LEU A 115 -3.88 -1.12 -8.01
CA LEU A 115 -2.79 -0.42 -8.70
C LEU A 115 -2.71 1.05 -8.28
N GLY A 116 -3.84 1.77 -8.27
CA GLY A 116 -3.87 3.17 -7.84
C GLY A 116 -3.43 3.37 -6.40
N VAL A 117 -3.88 2.51 -5.48
CA VAL A 117 -3.47 2.54 -4.08
C VAL A 117 -1.95 2.33 -3.94
N GLU A 118 -1.36 1.37 -4.65
CA GLU A 118 0.07 1.08 -4.56
C GLU A 118 0.93 2.17 -5.21
N LEU A 119 0.55 2.66 -6.38
CA LEU A 119 1.27 3.74 -7.07
C LEU A 119 1.24 5.04 -6.27
N GLY A 120 0.08 5.44 -5.77
CA GLY A 120 -0.05 6.60 -4.89
C GLY A 120 0.85 6.49 -3.67
N ALA A 121 0.87 5.32 -3.04
CA ALA A 121 1.70 5.05 -1.88
C ALA A 121 3.21 5.03 -2.18
N ALA A 122 3.62 4.50 -3.32
CA ALA A 122 5.04 4.42 -3.72
C ALA A 122 5.59 5.79 -4.12
N LEU A 123 4.81 6.58 -4.87
CA LEU A 123 5.26 7.82 -5.47
C LEU A 123 5.17 9.04 -4.54
N LYS A 124 4.28 9.02 -3.53
CA LYS A 124 4.15 10.13 -2.58
C LYS A 124 5.45 10.55 -1.92
N ASN A 125 6.39 9.63 -1.73
CA ASN A 125 7.65 9.91 -1.06
C ASN A 125 8.53 10.89 -1.87
N VAL A 126 8.42 10.91 -3.20
CA VAL A 126 9.11 11.89 -4.06
C VAL A 126 8.61 13.30 -3.73
N ILE A 127 7.30 13.46 -3.58
CA ILE A 127 6.69 14.76 -3.25
C ILE A 127 7.02 15.15 -1.80
N ALA A 128 7.02 14.18 -0.86
CA ALA A 128 7.40 14.43 0.52
C ALA A 128 8.86 14.91 0.65
N LEU A 129 9.78 14.34 -0.13
CA LEU A 129 11.18 14.77 -0.19
C LEU A 129 11.28 16.20 -0.73
N ALA A 130 10.59 16.50 -1.83
CA ALA A 130 10.57 17.84 -2.42
C ALA A 130 10.00 18.88 -1.45
N ALA A 131 8.90 18.55 -0.75
CA ALA A 131 8.29 19.44 0.24
C ALA A 131 9.24 19.66 1.44
N GLY A 132 9.90 18.63 1.94
CA GLY A 132 10.88 18.75 3.02
C GLY A 132 12.09 19.58 2.60
N THR A 133 12.55 19.47 1.36
CA THR A 133 13.62 20.31 0.81
C THR A 133 13.18 21.77 0.76
N ALA A 134 11.96 22.05 0.29
CA ALA A 134 11.41 23.42 0.26
C ALA A 134 11.30 24.02 1.66
N ASP A 135 10.89 23.24 2.67
CA ASP A 135 10.87 23.65 4.07
C ASP A 135 12.27 23.97 4.59
N GLY A 136 13.26 23.11 4.30
CA GLY A 136 14.65 23.33 4.70
C GLY A 136 15.30 24.55 4.07
N LEU A 137 14.85 24.95 2.87
CA LEU A 137 15.29 26.17 2.19
C LEU A 137 14.52 27.44 2.64
N GLY A 138 13.56 27.30 3.54
CA GLY A 138 12.76 28.41 4.05
C GLY A 138 11.68 28.90 3.06
N TYR A 139 11.30 28.08 2.06
CA TYR A 139 10.20 28.40 1.18
C TYR A 139 8.88 28.24 1.94
N GLY A 140 7.99 29.23 1.81
CA GLY A 140 6.76 29.29 2.59
C GLY A 140 5.67 28.31 2.14
N ASP A 141 4.52 28.37 2.80
CA ASP A 141 3.38 27.47 2.61
C ASP A 141 2.81 27.49 1.17
N ASN A 142 2.92 28.61 0.46
CA ASN A 142 2.50 28.69 -0.96
C ASN A 142 3.30 27.72 -1.84
N THR A 143 4.62 27.63 -1.64
CA THR A 143 5.48 26.70 -2.38
C THR A 143 5.12 25.25 -2.03
N LYS A 144 4.91 24.95 -0.74
CA LYS A 144 4.51 23.64 -0.29
C LYS A 144 3.15 23.22 -0.87
N ALA A 145 2.16 24.09 -0.84
CA ALA A 145 0.83 23.86 -1.43
C ALA A 145 0.92 23.60 -2.94
N ALA A 146 1.73 24.38 -3.67
CA ALA A 146 1.97 24.19 -5.10
C ALA A 146 2.63 22.83 -5.39
N LEU A 147 3.66 22.45 -4.63
CA LEU A 147 4.34 21.16 -4.77
C LEU A 147 3.38 19.99 -4.53
N ILE A 148 2.57 20.03 -3.48
CA ILE A 148 1.59 18.99 -3.17
C ILE A 148 0.56 18.88 -4.29
N THR A 149 -0.03 20.00 -4.71
CA THR A 149 -1.05 20.04 -5.77
C THR A 149 -0.51 19.51 -7.11
N ARG A 150 0.67 19.94 -7.50
CA ARG A 150 1.33 19.46 -8.73
C ARG A 150 1.73 18.01 -8.61
N GLY A 151 2.25 17.61 -7.45
CA GLY A 151 2.64 16.23 -7.18
C GLY A 151 1.47 15.24 -7.30
N ILE A 152 0.32 15.58 -6.72
CA ILE A 152 -0.90 14.77 -6.85
C ILE A 152 -1.30 14.66 -8.34
N ALA A 153 -1.31 15.76 -9.09
CA ALA A 153 -1.65 15.73 -10.50
C ALA A 153 -0.71 14.86 -11.34
N GLU A 154 0.59 14.88 -11.05
CA GLU A 154 1.58 14.04 -11.74
C GLU A 154 1.40 12.55 -11.40
N ILE A 155 1.20 12.21 -10.12
CA ILE A 155 0.95 10.85 -9.65
C ILE A 155 -0.32 10.30 -10.30
N SER A 156 -1.42 11.08 -10.30
CA SER A 156 -2.68 10.68 -10.92
C SER A 156 -2.54 10.43 -12.43
N ARG A 157 -1.84 11.31 -13.15
CA ARG A 157 -1.58 11.11 -14.60
C ARG A 157 -0.78 9.85 -14.89
N LEU A 158 0.25 9.59 -14.09
CA LEU A 158 1.04 8.35 -14.23
C LEU A 158 0.16 7.13 -13.90
N GLY A 159 -0.57 7.18 -12.80
CA GLY A 159 -1.46 6.10 -12.38
C GLY A 159 -2.47 5.74 -13.48
N VAL A 160 -3.17 6.74 -14.03
CA VAL A 160 -4.13 6.54 -15.12
C VAL A 160 -3.49 5.95 -16.37
N LYS A 161 -2.27 6.40 -16.73
CA LYS A 161 -1.52 5.81 -17.86
C LYS A 161 -1.14 4.34 -17.63
N MET A 162 -0.96 3.94 -16.39
CA MET A 162 -0.67 2.55 -16.00
C MET A 162 -1.94 1.70 -15.80
N GLY A 163 -3.13 2.30 -15.87
CA GLY A 163 -4.41 1.60 -15.75
C GLY A 163 -5.13 1.78 -14.41
N ALA A 164 -4.63 2.63 -13.53
CA ALA A 164 -5.31 3.00 -12.29
C ALA A 164 -6.48 3.96 -12.55
N ARG A 165 -7.34 4.12 -11.55
CA ARG A 165 -8.47 5.06 -11.62
C ARG A 165 -8.04 6.46 -11.16
N MET A 166 -8.66 7.49 -11.75
CA MET A 166 -8.39 8.88 -11.41
C MET A 166 -8.80 9.22 -9.97
N GLU A 167 -9.83 8.55 -9.46
CA GLU A 167 -10.43 8.82 -8.16
C GLU A 167 -9.68 8.16 -6.98
N THR A 168 -8.72 7.26 -7.27
CA THR A 168 -7.91 6.57 -6.26
C THR A 168 -6.73 7.41 -5.88
#